data_609f5fff82ebe047160f0458261ed2aa
#
_entry.id   609f5fff82ebe047160f0458261ed2aa
#
_cell.length_a   1.000
_cell.length_b   1.000
_cell.length_c   1.000
_cell.angle_alpha   90.00
_cell.angle_beta   90.00
_cell.angle_gamma   90.00
#
_symmetry.space_group_name_H-M   'P 1'
#
loop_
_entity.id
_entity.type
_entity.pdbx_description
1 polymer ?
#
loop_
_entity_poly.entity_id
_entity_poly.type
_entity_poly.pdbx_seq_one_letter_code
_entity_poly.pdbx_strand_id
1 'polypeptide(L)'
;MSEECTHDCSNCSAACSSRDAAPQHDAPNPNSSVKKVIGVVSGKGGVGKSMTSALLACAMARRGYHCGILDADITGPSIPKLFGIHGRAMADDKGCWPIQSRMGIDVMSINLLVENEIGRASCRERV
;
A
#
# COMPACT_ATOMS: atom_id res chain seq x y z
N MET A 1 -24.41 24.71 -24.07
CA MET A 1 -25.30 23.77 -23.35
C MET A 1 -24.46 22.54 -23.06
N SER A 2 -24.00 22.42 -21.82
CA SER A 2 -23.22 21.28 -21.36
C SER A 2 -24.21 20.15 -21.02
N GLU A 3 -24.22 19.10 -21.85
CA GLU A 3 -24.97 17.89 -21.53
C GLU A 3 -24.34 17.25 -20.28
N GLU A 4 -25.11 17.19 -19.21
CA GLU A 4 -24.72 16.54 -17.98
C GLU A 4 -24.52 15.05 -18.24
N CYS A 5 -23.30 14.56 -18.01
CA CYS A 5 -22.97 13.16 -18.14
C CYS A 5 -23.67 12.37 -17.02
N THR A 6 -24.59 11.49 -17.37
CA THR A 6 -25.35 10.66 -16.42
C THR A 6 -24.55 9.51 -15.82
N HIS A 7 -23.26 9.37 -16.16
CA HIS A 7 -22.36 8.29 -15.72
C HIS A 7 -22.83 6.85 -16.02
N ASP A 8 -23.91 6.68 -16.79
CA ASP A 8 -24.32 5.36 -17.29
C ASP A 8 -23.66 5.09 -18.64
N CYS A 9 -22.52 4.38 -18.59
CA CYS A 9 -21.71 4.09 -19.77
C CYS A 9 -22.23 2.93 -20.62
N SER A 10 -23.25 2.21 -20.18
CA SER A 10 -23.77 1.04 -20.91
C SER A 10 -24.57 1.41 -22.16
N ASN A 11 -25.13 2.59 -22.22
CA ASN A 11 -25.99 3.05 -23.31
C ASN A 11 -25.65 4.46 -23.84
N CYS A 12 -24.47 4.97 -23.54
CA CYS A 12 -24.02 6.30 -23.93
C CYS A 12 -23.31 6.26 -25.29
N SER A 13 -23.80 7.04 -26.27
CA SER A 13 -23.22 7.18 -27.61
C SER A 13 -22.18 8.31 -27.72
N ALA A 14 -21.91 9.04 -26.63
CA ALA A 14 -20.96 10.14 -26.62
C ALA A 14 -19.52 9.63 -26.68
N ALA A 15 -18.69 10.26 -27.51
CA ALA A 15 -17.24 10.04 -27.52
C ALA A 15 -16.63 10.64 -26.24
N CYS A 16 -16.43 9.81 -25.21
CA CYS A 16 -15.88 10.21 -23.93
C CYS A 16 -14.39 9.85 -23.86
N SER A 17 -13.53 10.85 -23.68
CA SER A 17 -12.07 10.66 -23.59
C SER A 17 -11.63 9.73 -22.44
N SER A 18 -12.48 9.55 -21.45
CA SER A 18 -12.23 8.59 -20.36
C SER A 18 -12.47 7.12 -20.72
N ARG A 19 -13.09 6.82 -21.89
CA ARG A 19 -13.25 5.44 -22.39
C ARG A 19 -12.01 4.91 -23.09
N ASP A 20 -11.25 5.80 -23.71
CA ASP A 20 -10.07 5.44 -24.52
C ASP A 20 -8.76 5.46 -23.73
N ALA A 21 -8.81 5.88 -22.47
CA ALA A 21 -7.69 5.77 -21.57
C ALA A 21 -7.54 4.31 -21.13
N ALA A 22 -6.85 3.51 -21.95
CA ALA A 22 -6.29 2.26 -21.46
C ALA A 22 -5.52 2.56 -20.15
N PRO A 23 -5.69 1.75 -19.09
CA PRO A 23 -4.96 1.97 -17.86
C PRO A 23 -3.47 2.03 -18.19
N GLN A 24 -2.88 3.22 -18.02
CA GLN A 24 -1.44 3.40 -18.20
C GLN A 24 -0.79 2.62 -17.06
N HIS A 25 -0.26 1.45 -17.38
CA HIS A 25 0.59 0.72 -16.46
C HIS A 25 1.97 1.35 -16.52
N ASP A 26 2.31 2.10 -15.49
CA ASP A 26 3.67 2.57 -15.32
C ASP A 26 4.61 1.37 -15.24
N ALA A 27 5.73 1.44 -15.93
CA ALA A 27 6.74 0.39 -15.86
C ALA A 27 7.25 0.29 -14.41
N PRO A 28 7.42 -0.92 -13.87
CA PRO A 28 7.98 -1.09 -12.54
C PRO A 28 9.39 -0.52 -12.50
N ASN A 29 9.79 -0.04 -11.32
CA ASN A 29 11.15 0.47 -11.10
C ASN A 29 12.18 -0.60 -11.56
N PRO A 30 13.17 -0.25 -12.38
CA PRO A 30 14.16 -1.20 -12.90
C PRO A 30 14.97 -1.92 -11.81
N ASN A 31 15.04 -1.33 -10.60
CA ASN A 31 15.68 -1.95 -9.44
C ASN A 31 14.73 -2.88 -8.65
N SER A 32 13.47 -3.01 -9.05
CA SER A 32 12.48 -3.86 -8.39
C SER A 32 12.28 -5.16 -9.17
N SER A 33 12.30 -6.28 -8.46
CA SER A 33 12.01 -7.60 -9.03
C SER A 33 10.93 -8.30 -8.20
N VAL A 34 9.71 -8.32 -8.72
CA VAL A 34 8.58 -8.97 -8.07
C VAL A 34 8.07 -10.10 -8.95
N LYS A 35 8.19 -11.34 -8.48
CA LYS A 35 7.75 -12.53 -9.24
C LYS A 35 6.26 -12.77 -9.17
N LYS A 36 5.63 -12.49 -8.01
CA LYS A 36 4.21 -12.74 -7.79
C LYS A 36 3.64 -11.72 -6.83
N VAL A 37 2.50 -11.17 -7.19
CA VAL A 37 1.71 -10.25 -6.36
C VAL A 37 0.44 -10.94 -5.93
N ILE A 38 0.10 -10.85 -4.65
CA ILE A 38 -1.14 -11.37 -4.07
C ILE A 38 -1.86 -10.20 -3.42
N GLY A 39 -3.07 -9.89 -3.91
CA GLY A 39 -3.92 -8.86 -3.33
C GLY A 39 -4.83 -9.43 -2.25
N VAL A 40 -4.80 -8.87 -1.04
CA VAL A 40 -5.75 -9.16 0.03
C VAL A 40 -6.71 -7.98 0.14
N VAL A 41 -7.89 -8.15 -0.41
CA VAL A 41 -8.86 -7.07 -0.59
C VAL A 41 -10.17 -7.40 0.14
N SER A 42 -10.82 -6.38 0.70
CA SER A 42 -12.15 -6.49 1.26
C SER A 42 -12.85 -5.12 1.24
N GLY A 43 -14.11 -5.11 0.89
CA GLY A 43 -14.96 -3.92 0.93
C GLY A 43 -15.41 -3.51 2.33
N LYS A 44 -15.13 -4.32 3.37
CA LYS A 44 -15.54 -4.06 4.75
C LYS A 44 -14.32 -3.88 5.65
N GLY A 45 -14.38 -2.91 6.55
CA GLY A 45 -13.36 -2.71 7.59
C GLY A 45 -13.44 -3.78 8.70
N GLY A 46 -12.33 -4.01 9.38
CA GLY A 46 -12.28 -4.87 10.57
C GLY A 46 -12.39 -6.38 10.32
N VAL A 47 -12.32 -6.84 9.07
CA VAL A 47 -12.45 -8.28 8.71
C VAL A 47 -11.14 -9.07 8.78
N GLY A 48 -10.05 -8.46 9.19
CA GLY A 48 -8.77 -9.14 9.38
C GLY A 48 -7.84 -9.13 8.16
N LYS A 49 -8.00 -8.21 7.19
CA LYS A 49 -7.10 -8.10 6.02
C LYS A 49 -5.63 -8.07 6.41
N SER A 50 -5.26 -7.16 7.30
CA SER A 50 -3.87 -6.96 7.74
C SER A 50 -3.32 -8.20 8.45
N MET A 51 -4.13 -8.84 9.30
CA MET A 51 -3.74 -10.07 9.96
C MET A 51 -3.53 -11.21 8.94
N THR A 52 -4.44 -11.36 8.00
CA THR A 52 -4.32 -12.38 6.93
C THR A 52 -3.06 -12.15 6.08
N SER A 53 -2.79 -10.90 5.69
CA SER A 53 -1.59 -10.55 4.94
C SER A 53 -0.31 -10.85 5.72
N ALA A 54 -0.27 -10.48 7.00
CA ALA A 54 0.86 -10.73 7.87
C ALA A 54 1.11 -12.24 8.07
N LEU A 55 0.06 -13.01 8.35
CA LEU A 55 0.17 -14.47 8.54
C LEU A 55 0.62 -15.17 7.26
N LEU A 56 0.10 -14.76 6.11
CA LEU A 56 0.50 -15.31 4.82
C LEU A 56 1.99 -15.04 4.55
N ALA A 57 2.45 -13.82 4.74
CA ALA A 57 3.85 -13.46 4.57
C ALA A 57 4.78 -14.24 5.54
N CYS A 58 4.38 -14.37 6.80
CA CYS A 58 5.11 -15.17 7.78
C CYS A 58 5.19 -16.66 7.39
N ALA A 59 4.06 -17.23 6.91
CA ALA A 59 4.04 -18.63 6.47
C ALA A 59 4.93 -18.86 5.25
N MET A 60 4.96 -17.91 4.32
CA MET A 60 5.80 -17.99 3.13
C MET A 60 7.28 -17.78 3.47
N ALA A 61 7.59 -16.81 4.33
CA ALA A 61 8.97 -16.59 4.78
C ALA A 61 9.54 -17.82 5.50
N ARG A 62 8.75 -18.51 6.35
CA ARG A 62 9.14 -19.78 6.99
C ARG A 62 9.42 -20.90 6.00
N ARG A 63 8.84 -20.85 4.80
CA ARG A 63 9.10 -21.78 3.69
C ARG A 63 10.31 -21.39 2.83
N GLY A 64 11.03 -20.34 3.22
CA GLY A 64 12.22 -19.87 2.53
C GLY A 64 11.97 -18.91 1.36
N TYR A 65 10.75 -18.38 1.21
CA TYR A 65 10.47 -17.38 0.20
C TYR A 65 10.83 -15.96 0.69
N HIS A 66 11.39 -15.17 -0.20
CA HIS A 66 11.51 -13.73 0.02
C HIS A 66 10.12 -13.09 -0.12
N CYS A 67 9.66 -12.45 0.93
CA CYS A 67 8.35 -11.85 1.01
C CYS A 67 8.43 -10.36 1.31
N GLY A 68 7.60 -9.58 0.63
CA GLY A 68 7.35 -8.18 0.94
C GLY A 68 5.86 -7.95 1.18
N ILE A 69 5.54 -6.99 2.01
CA ILE A 69 4.18 -6.50 2.23
C ILE A 69 4.13 -5.02 1.91
N LEU A 70 3.23 -4.64 1.01
CA LEU A 70 2.86 -3.25 0.77
C LEU A 70 1.53 -2.97 1.50
N ASP A 71 1.60 -2.13 2.53
CA ASP A 71 0.41 -1.63 3.23
C ASP A 71 -0.14 -0.42 2.47
N ALA A 72 -1.24 -0.62 1.77
CA ALA A 72 -1.92 0.41 0.99
C ALA A 72 -3.03 1.14 1.78
N ASP A 73 -3.18 0.88 3.08
CA ASP A 73 -4.12 1.58 3.94
C ASP A 73 -3.50 2.91 4.42
N ILE A 74 -3.93 4.00 3.79
CA ILE A 74 -3.41 5.35 4.09
C ILE A 74 -3.94 5.85 5.43
N THR A 75 -5.15 5.47 5.81
CA THR A 75 -5.86 6.01 6.97
C THR A 75 -5.50 5.33 8.28
N GLY A 76 -5.10 4.06 8.24
CA GLY A 76 -4.81 3.28 9.43
C GLY A 76 -3.78 2.18 9.22
N PRO A 77 -2.51 2.51 8.94
CA PRO A 77 -1.50 1.52 8.66
C PRO A 77 -1.33 0.60 9.86
N SER A 78 -1.67 -0.64 9.67
CA SER A 78 -1.64 -1.66 10.72
C SER A 78 -0.46 -2.61 10.57
N ILE A 79 0.06 -2.80 9.37
CA ILE A 79 1.14 -3.75 9.08
C ILE A 79 2.44 -3.39 9.80
N PRO A 80 2.96 -2.14 9.76
CA PRO A 80 4.18 -1.80 10.50
C PRO A 80 4.06 -2.08 11.99
N LYS A 81 2.89 -1.79 12.59
CA LYS A 81 2.61 -2.06 14.00
C LYS A 81 2.62 -3.54 14.32
N LEU A 82 2.03 -4.38 13.46
CA LEU A 82 2.01 -5.85 13.63
C LEU A 82 3.41 -6.45 13.64
N PHE A 83 4.32 -5.90 12.84
CA PHE A 83 5.72 -6.35 12.78
C PHE A 83 6.65 -5.62 13.76
N GLY A 84 6.13 -4.72 14.60
CA GLY A 84 6.93 -3.94 15.54
C GLY A 84 7.95 -3.05 14.84
N ILE A 85 7.61 -2.55 13.67
CA ILE A 85 8.47 -1.65 12.89
C ILE A 85 8.26 -0.24 13.38
N HIS A 86 9.33 0.34 13.90
CA HIS A 86 9.41 1.74 14.34
C HIS A 86 10.56 2.37 13.57
N GLY A 87 10.27 3.30 12.68
CA GLY A 87 11.30 3.97 11.90
C GLY A 87 10.75 4.55 10.61
N ARG A 88 11.64 5.07 9.80
CA ARG A 88 11.33 5.68 8.51
C ARG A 88 11.93 4.84 7.40
N ALA A 89 11.16 4.64 6.36
CA ALA A 89 11.67 4.10 5.12
C ALA A 89 12.57 5.15 4.45
N MET A 90 13.66 4.71 3.88
CA MET A 90 14.54 5.58 3.10
C MET A 90 14.02 5.69 1.68
N ALA A 91 14.07 6.91 1.15
CA ALA A 91 13.80 7.17 -0.27
C ALA A 91 15.00 7.92 -0.85
N ASP A 92 15.43 7.52 -2.03
CA ASP A 92 16.50 8.14 -2.80
C ASP A 92 16.09 8.25 -4.28
N ASP A 93 16.99 8.72 -5.12
CA ASP A 93 16.76 8.88 -6.56
C ASP A 93 16.45 7.54 -7.28
N LYS A 94 16.73 6.41 -6.63
CA LYS A 94 16.50 5.06 -7.17
C LYS A 94 15.16 4.47 -6.73
N GLY A 95 14.52 5.07 -5.73
CA GLY A 95 13.21 4.65 -5.23
C GLY A 95 13.11 4.62 -3.71
N CYS A 96 12.08 3.93 -3.22
CA CYS A 96 11.82 3.76 -1.80
C CYS A 96 12.29 2.39 -1.33
N TRP A 97 13.06 2.36 -0.26
CA TRP A 97 13.58 1.13 0.32
C TRP A 97 12.67 0.64 1.45
N PRO A 98 12.18 -0.60 1.40
CA PRO A 98 11.37 -1.17 2.47
C PRO A 98 12.17 -1.36 3.75
N ILE A 99 11.47 -1.40 4.87
CA ILE A 99 12.07 -1.74 6.15
C ILE A 99 11.90 -3.23 6.39
N GLN A 100 13.00 -3.91 6.69
CA GLN A 100 12.98 -5.34 6.96
C GLN A 100 12.55 -5.62 8.41
N SER A 101 11.59 -6.51 8.56
CA SER A 101 11.16 -7.02 9.87
C SER A 101 12.18 -8.00 10.45
N ARG A 102 12.04 -8.35 11.75
CA ARG A 102 12.87 -9.38 12.40
C ARG A 102 12.78 -10.75 11.73
N MET A 103 11.73 -11.02 10.98
CA MET A 103 11.54 -12.28 10.26
C MET A 103 12.08 -12.23 8.82
N GLY A 104 12.75 -11.16 8.42
CA GLY A 104 13.26 -11.01 7.07
C GLY A 104 12.20 -10.68 6.03
N ILE A 105 11.02 -10.20 6.46
CA ILE A 105 9.95 -9.75 5.58
C ILE A 105 10.12 -8.26 5.34
N ASP A 106 10.14 -7.85 4.09
CA ASP A 106 10.23 -6.45 3.71
C ASP A 106 8.85 -5.78 3.83
N VAL A 107 8.79 -4.68 4.57
CA VAL A 107 7.53 -3.95 4.80
C VAL A 107 7.65 -2.54 4.29
N MET A 108 6.69 -2.15 3.47
CA MET A 108 6.52 -0.80 2.98
C MET A 108 5.11 -0.31 3.30
N SER A 109 5.02 0.91 3.83
CA SER A 109 3.76 1.62 4.06
C SER A 109 3.99 3.10 3.82
N ILE A 110 2.98 3.79 3.33
CA ILE A 110 3.08 5.24 3.10
C ILE A 110 3.43 6.00 4.38
N ASN A 111 2.99 5.51 5.53
CA ASN A 111 3.28 6.14 6.83
C ASN A 111 4.73 5.97 7.29
N LEU A 112 5.49 5.09 6.67
CA LEU A 112 6.93 4.99 6.89
C LEU A 112 7.71 6.04 6.09
N LEU A 113 7.07 6.65 5.08
CA LEU A 113 7.65 7.69 4.23
C LEU A 113 7.30 9.10 4.71
N VAL A 114 6.11 9.28 5.28
CA VAL A 114 5.60 10.60 5.70
C VAL A 114 5.99 10.88 7.15
N GLU A 115 6.46 12.08 7.42
CA GLU A 115 6.65 12.55 8.80
C GLU A 115 5.30 12.67 9.50
N ASN A 116 5.05 11.80 10.47
CA ASN A 116 3.96 11.99 11.40
C ASN A 116 4.30 13.15 12.36
N GLU A 117 4.18 14.37 11.91
CA GLU A 117 4.15 15.54 12.82
C GLU A 117 2.91 15.52 13.72
N ILE A 118 1.86 14.79 13.30
CA ILE A 118 0.58 14.72 14.03
C ILE A 118 0.68 13.87 15.32
N GLY A 119 1.63 12.94 15.42
CA GLY A 119 1.76 12.08 16.61
C GLY A 119 2.60 12.66 17.75
N ARG A 120 3.41 13.70 17.52
CA ARG A 120 4.28 14.29 18.55
C ARG A 120 3.65 15.44 19.32
N ALA A 121 2.64 16.09 18.77
CA ALA A 121 1.94 17.17 19.46
C ALA A 121 1.09 16.67 20.64
N SER A 122 0.56 15.43 20.59
CA SER A 122 -0.30 14.90 21.64
C SER A 122 0.45 14.36 22.88
N CYS A 123 1.75 14.14 22.80
CA CYS A 123 2.53 13.57 23.92
C CYS A 123 3.27 14.62 24.78
N ARG A 124 3.25 15.90 24.38
CA ARG A 124 3.98 16.96 25.07
C ARG A 124 3.12 17.81 26.02
N GLU A 125 1.83 17.55 26.08
CA GLU A 125 0.91 18.37 26.90
C GLU A 125 0.26 17.59 28.05
N ARG A 126 1.00 16.67 28.66
CA ARG A 126 0.65 16.08 29.96
C ARG A 126 1.88 15.98 30.85
N VAL A 127 2.35 17.09 31.26
CA VAL A 127 3.09 17.22 32.53
C VAL A 127 2.51 18.40 33.28
#